data_6378b713ec0336eb72a8aac59990e4cf
#
_entry.id   6378b713ec0336eb72a8aac59990e4cf
#
_cell.length_a   1.000
_cell.length_b   1.000
_cell.length_c   1.000
_cell.angle_alpha   90.00
_cell.angle_beta   90.00
_cell.angle_gamma   90.00
#
_symmetry.space_group_name_H-M   'P 1'
#
loop_
_entity.id
_entity.type
_entity.pdbx_description
1 polymer ?
#
loop_
_entity_poly.entity_id
_entity_poly.type
_entity_poly.pdbx_seq_one_letter_code
_entity_poly.pdbx_strand_id
1 'polypeptide(L)'
;MDQQFHWQNAAYSSVDDFLGDLASKKRKNLRRERKEAITNDIEIEQLTGASLSEEHWDAFFAFYLDTGQRKWGTPYLTRSFFSEIQRTMAEDTLLIMAKRNGRYIAGALNFIGENTLFGRNWGCIEDHRFLHFELCYYQAIDFAIANGLKTVEAGAQGSHKVARGYLPCATYSAHWIENDGFRDAISKFVDEEKTYVERDIDYIEQHSPF
;
A
#
# COMPACT_ATOMS: atom_id res chain seq x y z
N MET A 1 3.22 -16.67 12.48
CA MET A 1 2.72 -16.50 11.10
C MET A 1 1.64 -15.44 11.12
N ASP A 2 1.56 -14.60 10.09
CA ASP A 2 0.54 -13.57 9.95
C ASP A 2 0.15 -13.48 8.47
N GLN A 3 -0.81 -12.65 8.10
CA GLN A 3 -1.19 -12.43 6.71
C GLN A 3 -1.01 -10.96 6.31
N GLN A 4 -0.64 -10.78 5.06
CA GLN A 4 -0.66 -9.50 4.37
C GLN A 4 -1.51 -9.60 3.10
N PHE A 5 -1.79 -8.47 2.48
CA PHE A 5 -2.57 -8.42 1.24
C PHE A 5 -1.66 -7.99 0.09
N HIS A 6 -1.48 -8.89 -0.88
CA HIS A 6 -0.66 -8.66 -2.06
C HIS A 6 -1.51 -8.70 -3.33
N TRP A 7 -1.27 -7.79 -4.24
CA TRP A 7 -1.73 -7.92 -5.61
C TRP A 7 -0.66 -8.63 -6.44
N GLN A 8 -1.09 -9.57 -7.25
CA GLN A 8 -0.21 -10.35 -8.14
C GLN A 8 -0.49 -10.00 -9.59
N ASN A 9 0.55 -9.71 -10.35
CA ASN A 9 0.46 -9.49 -11.77
C ASN A 9 0.38 -10.83 -12.51
N ALA A 10 -0.80 -11.21 -12.96
CA ALA A 10 -1.03 -12.41 -13.78
C ALA A 10 -0.65 -12.18 -15.27
N ALA A 11 0.46 -11.51 -15.50
CA ALA A 11 0.94 -11.10 -16.81
C ALA A 11 0.02 -10.10 -17.53
N TYR A 12 -0.66 -9.23 -16.79
CA TYR A 12 -1.44 -8.16 -17.37
C TYR A 12 -0.56 -7.20 -18.14
N SER A 13 -0.96 -6.89 -19.38
CA SER A 13 -0.29 -5.91 -20.23
C SER A 13 -0.86 -4.50 -20.07
N SER A 14 -2.03 -4.39 -19.45
CA SER A 14 -2.72 -3.14 -19.21
C SER A 14 -3.60 -3.21 -17.95
N VAL A 15 -3.99 -2.04 -17.45
CA VAL A 15 -4.96 -1.93 -16.37
C VAL A 15 -6.33 -2.48 -16.79
N ASP A 16 -6.70 -2.35 -18.06
CA ASP A 16 -7.95 -2.89 -18.57
C ASP A 16 -7.96 -4.43 -18.61
N ASP A 17 -6.79 -5.08 -18.82
CA ASP A 17 -6.65 -6.53 -18.71
C ASP A 17 -6.92 -6.97 -17.27
N PHE A 18 -6.27 -6.33 -16.31
CA PHE A 18 -6.51 -6.59 -14.88
C PHE A 18 -7.98 -6.37 -14.50
N LEU A 19 -8.56 -5.25 -14.91
CA LEU A 19 -9.98 -4.99 -14.67
C LEU A 19 -10.88 -5.99 -15.34
N GLY A 20 -10.48 -6.52 -16.52
CA GLY A 20 -11.20 -7.55 -17.28
C GLY A 20 -11.34 -8.85 -16.50
N ASP A 21 -10.32 -9.21 -15.73
CA ASP A 21 -10.26 -10.44 -14.94
C ASP A 21 -11.14 -10.40 -13.68
N LEU A 22 -11.43 -9.20 -13.19
CA LEU A 22 -12.33 -9.03 -12.05
C LEU A 22 -13.80 -9.33 -12.38
N ALA A 23 -14.52 -9.90 -11.43
CA ALA A 23 -15.97 -10.04 -11.51
C ALA A 23 -16.65 -8.70 -11.86
N SER A 24 -17.64 -8.74 -12.76
CA SER A 24 -18.29 -7.56 -13.38
C SER A 24 -18.71 -6.47 -12.36
N LYS A 25 -19.27 -6.88 -11.21
CA LYS A 25 -19.68 -5.94 -10.15
C LYS A 25 -18.46 -5.24 -9.51
N LYS A 26 -17.37 -5.97 -9.29
CA LYS A 26 -16.12 -5.43 -8.71
C LYS A 26 -15.46 -4.46 -9.67
N ARG A 27 -15.28 -4.84 -10.94
CA ARG A 27 -14.77 -3.99 -12.01
C ARG A 27 -15.53 -2.67 -12.13
N LYS A 28 -16.88 -2.72 -12.11
CA LYS A 28 -17.72 -1.52 -12.16
C LYS A 28 -17.50 -0.61 -10.94
N ASN A 29 -17.34 -1.19 -9.76
CA ASN A 29 -17.07 -0.44 -8.54
C ASN A 29 -15.70 0.25 -8.58
N LEU A 30 -14.65 -0.47 -9.00
CA LEU A 30 -13.32 0.11 -9.11
C LEU A 30 -13.29 1.30 -10.09
N ARG A 31 -13.87 1.15 -11.26
CA ARG A 31 -13.97 2.25 -12.22
C ARG A 31 -14.70 3.47 -11.66
N ARG A 32 -15.76 3.25 -10.89
CA ARG A 32 -16.47 4.33 -10.20
C ARG A 32 -15.61 4.99 -9.12
N GLU A 33 -14.97 4.21 -8.26
CA GLU A 33 -14.10 4.73 -7.19
C GLU A 33 -12.97 5.59 -7.76
N ARG A 34 -12.28 5.12 -8.80
CA ARG A 34 -11.22 5.86 -9.48
C ARG A 34 -11.73 7.18 -10.05
N LYS A 35 -12.89 7.16 -10.74
CA LYS A 35 -13.51 8.38 -11.28
C LYS A 35 -13.90 9.37 -10.19
N GLU A 36 -14.43 8.89 -9.06
CA GLU A 36 -14.84 9.75 -7.95
C GLU A 36 -13.63 10.31 -7.18
N ALA A 37 -12.50 9.57 -7.10
CA ALA A 37 -11.29 9.99 -6.40
C ALA A 37 -10.64 11.25 -7.00
N ILE A 38 -10.73 11.43 -8.33
CA ILE A 38 -10.14 12.56 -9.05
C ILE A 38 -11.13 13.68 -9.37
N THR A 39 -12.31 13.69 -8.73
CA THR A 39 -13.22 14.82 -8.80
C THR A 39 -12.66 16.04 -8.07
N ASN A 40 -13.26 17.21 -8.29
CA ASN A 40 -12.85 18.47 -7.64
C ASN A 40 -11.42 18.94 -8.01
N ASP A 41 -11.04 18.77 -9.28
CA ASP A 41 -9.76 19.23 -9.83
C ASP A 41 -8.55 18.61 -9.12
N ILE A 42 -8.66 17.33 -8.73
CA ILE A 42 -7.55 16.56 -8.17
C ILE A 42 -6.74 15.95 -9.32
N GLU A 43 -5.46 16.29 -9.35
CA GLU A 43 -4.45 15.73 -10.25
C GLU A 43 -3.56 14.75 -9.47
N ILE A 44 -3.11 13.68 -10.11
CA ILE A 44 -2.22 12.68 -9.50
C ILE A 44 -0.90 12.64 -10.27
N GLU A 45 0.20 12.67 -9.53
CA GLU A 45 1.56 12.58 -10.04
C GLU A 45 2.25 11.34 -9.46
N GLN A 46 2.94 10.58 -10.31
CA GLN A 46 3.84 9.50 -9.90
C GLN A 46 5.28 10.02 -10.05
N LEU A 47 6.00 10.11 -8.96
CA LEU A 47 7.33 10.71 -8.88
C LEU A 47 8.36 9.67 -8.45
N THR A 48 9.43 9.54 -9.23
CA THR A 48 10.56 8.65 -8.95
C THR A 48 11.86 9.27 -9.48
N GLY A 49 13.01 8.84 -8.98
CA GLY A 49 14.31 9.27 -9.45
C GLY A 49 14.47 10.80 -9.46
N ALA A 50 14.89 11.33 -10.60
CA ALA A 50 15.14 12.76 -10.77
C ALA A 50 13.88 13.65 -10.69
N SER A 51 12.68 13.09 -10.76
CA SER A 51 11.43 13.85 -10.59
C SER A 51 11.11 14.17 -9.13
N LEU A 52 11.74 13.49 -8.17
CA LEU A 52 11.63 13.79 -6.75
C LEU A 52 12.35 15.09 -6.41
N SER A 53 11.77 15.88 -5.50
CA SER A 53 12.38 17.12 -5.00
C SER A 53 12.13 17.30 -3.50
N GLU A 54 12.89 18.17 -2.85
CA GLU A 54 12.68 18.51 -1.44
C GLU A 54 11.28 19.08 -1.17
N GLU A 55 10.68 19.81 -2.13
CA GLU A 55 9.30 20.31 -2.01
C GLU A 55 8.29 19.17 -1.86
N HIS A 56 8.46 18.07 -2.62
CA HIS A 56 7.60 16.87 -2.49
C HIS A 56 7.73 16.24 -1.10
N TRP A 57 8.95 16.19 -0.58
CA TRP A 57 9.20 15.65 0.76
C TRP A 57 8.69 16.54 1.88
N ASP A 58 8.74 17.85 1.72
CA ASP A 58 8.15 18.81 2.68
C ASP A 58 6.62 18.58 2.78
N ALA A 59 5.97 18.48 1.63
CA ALA A 59 4.53 18.19 1.58
C ALA A 59 4.21 16.82 2.18
N PHE A 60 4.93 15.77 1.76
CA PHE A 60 4.69 14.42 2.25
C PHE A 60 4.96 14.27 3.76
N PHE A 61 5.99 14.93 4.27
CA PHE A 61 6.29 14.95 5.71
C PHE A 61 5.15 15.58 6.52
N ALA A 62 4.55 16.66 6.02
CA ALA A 62 3.36 17.24 6.66
C ALA A 62 2.19 16.24 6.72
N PHE A 63 1.96 15.46 5.66
CA PHE A 63 0.94 14.40 5.63
C PHE A 63 1.25 13.26 6.59
N TYR A 64 2.52 12.87 6.68
CA TYR A 64 2.99 11.84 7.61
C TYR A 64 2.74 12.24 9.06
N LEU A 65 3.07 13.48 9.43
CA LEU A 65 2.83 14.01 10.77
C LEU A 65 1.34 14.07 11.11
N ASP A 66 0.51 14.61 10.22
CA ASP A 66 -0.93 14.71 10.41
C ASP A 66 -1.59 13.33 10.62
N THR A 67 -1.21 12.35 9.78
CA THR A 67 -1.72 10.97 9.92
C THR A 67 -1.29 10.33 11.23
N GLY A 68 -0.05 10.56 11.67
CA GLY A 68 0.48 10.07 12.93
C GLY A 68 -0.31 10.62 14.13
N GLN A 69 -0.57 11.92 14.15
CA GLN A 69 -1.33 12.58 15.20
C GLN A 69 -2.77 12.08 15.29
N ARG A 70 -3.44 11.89 14.16
CA ARG A 70 -4.82 11.35 14.13
C ARG A 70 -4.92 9.88 14.60
N LYS A 71 -3.86 9.09 14.49
CA LYS A 71 -3.81 7.67 14.88
C LYS A 71 -3.26 7.41 16.29
N TRP A 72 -3.19 8.42 17.13
CA TRP A 72 -2.66 8.32 18.52
C TRP A 72 -1.20 7.84 18.59
N GLY A 73 -0.45 8.01 17.52
CA GLY A 73 0.96 7.64 17.43
C GLY A 73 1.88 8.85 17.44
N THR A 74 3.09 8.66 17.93
CA THR A 74 4.17 9.65 17.72
C THR A 74 4.91 9.28 16.46
N PRO A 75 4.91 10.13 15.42
CA PRO A 75 5.71 9.89 14.22
C PRO A 75 7.19 9.75 14.61
N TYR A 76 7.84 8.67 14.19
CA TYR A 76 9.23 8.37 14.54
C TYR A 76 10.24 8.75 13.46
N LEU A 77 9.80 8.97 12.22
CA LEU A 77 10.66 9.45 11.15
C LEU A 77 10.79 10.97 11.21
N THR A 78 11.99 11.45 11.03
CA THR A 78 12.29 12.89 10.95
C THR A 78 12.23 13.39 9.51
N ARG A 79 12.16 14.71 9.30
CA ARG A 79 12.19 15.27 7.94
C ARG A 79 13.49 14.90 7.19
N SER A 80 14.61 14.86 7.89
CA SER A 80 15.91 14.50 7.32
C SER A 80 15.98 13.06 6.80
N PHE A 81 15.17 12.15 7.34
CA PHE A 81 15.05 10.79 6.81
C PHE A 81 14.60 10.79 5.33
N PHE A 82 13.65 11.64 4.98
CA PHE A 82 13.15 11.73 3.60
C PHE A 82 14.16 12.36 2.64
N SER A 83 14.96 13.35 3.09
CA SER A 83 16.09 13.85 2.30
C SER A 83 17.15 12.76 2.07
N GLU A 84 17.38 11.90 3.07
CA GLU A 84 18.32 10.80 2.93
C GLU A 84 17.81 9.74 1.93
N ILE A 85 16.51 9.42 1.93
CA ILE A 85 15.89 8.57 0.90
C ILE A 85 16.13 9.17 -0.48
N GLN A 86 15.88 10.47 -0.67
CA GLN A 86 16.14 11.11 -1.95
C GLN A 86 17.59 10.98 -2.38
N ARG A 87 18.52 11.18 -1.48
CA ARG A 87 19.95 11.13 -1.77
C ARG A 87 20.45 9.73 -2.13
N THR A 88 19.88 8.68 -1.51
CA THR A 88 20.43 7.31 -1.56
C THR A 88 19.57 6.32 -2.32
N MET A 89 18.26 6.56 -2.45
CA MET A 89 17.27 5.61 -2.95
C MET A 89 16.24 6.26 -3.89
N ALA A 90 16.54 7.38 -4.53
CA ALA A 90 15.57 8.07 -5.38
C ALA A 90 15.00 7.18 -6.50
N GLU A 91 15.86 6.38 -7.16
CA GLU A 91 15.46 5.46 -8.23
C GLU A 91 14.63 4.26 -7.71
N ASP A 92 14.81 3.88 -6.45
CA ASP A 92 14.08 2.80 -5.78
C ASP A 92 12.85 3.32 -5.00
N THR A 93 12.45 4.57 -5.25
CA THR A 93 11.34 5.22 -4.54
C THR A 93 10.27 5.67 -5.52
N LEU A 94 9.02 5.32 -5.23
CA LEU A 94 7.83 5.86 -5.89
C LEU A 94 7.01 6.66 -4.88
N LEU A 95 6.91 7.95 -5.09
CA LEU A 95 6.03 8.85 -4.35
C LEU A 95 4.84 9.21 -5.23
N ILE A 96 3.64 8.76 -4.85
CA ILE A 96 2.39 9.08 -5.54
C ILE A 96 1.74 10.24 -4.81
N MET A 97 1.58 11.38 -5.48
CA MET A 97 1.09 12.61 -4.88
C MET A 97 -0.21 13.06 -5.54
N ALA A 98 -1.13 13.55 -4.72
CA ALA A 98 -2.35 14.23 -5.20
C ALA A 98 -2.22 15.73 -4.99
N LYS A 99 -2.57 16.48 -6.04
CA LYS A 99 -2.55 17.95 -6.08
C LYS A 99 -3.94 18.48 -6.37
N ARG A 100 -4.33 19.56 -5.68
CA ARG A 100 -5.57 20.29 -5.94
C ARG A 100 -5.30 21.80 -5.91
N ASN A 101 -5.74 22.52 -6.94
CA ASN A 101 -5.47 23.96 -7.07
C ASN A 101 -3.98 24.31 -6.91
N GLY A 102 -3.08 23.51 -7.49
CA GLY A 102 -1.63 23.71 -7.42
C GLY A 102 -0.97 23.34 -6.08
N ARG A 103 -1.71 22.83 -5.08
CA ARG A 103 -1.20 22.45 -3.75
C ARG A 103 -1.29 20.95 -3.56
N TYR A 104 -0.24 20.34 -3.04
CA TYR A 104 -0.26 18.94 -2.61
C TYR A 104 -1.17 18.75 -1.40
N ILE A 105 -2.04 17.73 -1.46
CA ILE A 105 -3.08 17.45 -0.45
C ILE A 105 -2.99 16.05 0.15
N ALA A 106 -2.38 15.11 -0.54
CA ALA A 106 -2.21 13.73 -0.09
C ALA A 106 -1.01 13.07 -0.79
N GLY A 107 -0.50 12.00 -0.20
CA GLY A 107 0.58 11.22 -0.81
C GLY A 107 0.70 9.81 -0.28
N ALA A 108 1.24 8.91 -1.11
CA ALA A 108 1.59 7.53 -0.77
C ALA A 108 3.05 7.25 -1.14
N LEU A 109 3.84 6.85 -0.15
CA LEU A 109 5.23 6.45 -0.32
C LEU A 109 5.30 4.94 -0.55
N ASN A 110 6.03 4.55 -1.59
CA ASN A 110 6.31 3.15 -1.91
C ASN A 110 7.80 2.98 -2.21
N PHE A 111 8.32 1.76 -2.01
CA PHE A 111 9.66 1.38 -2.44
C PHE A 111 9.60 0.37 -3.57
N ILE A 112 10.48 0.55 -4.55
CA ILE A 112 10.58 -0.29 -5.74
C ILE A 112 11.68 -1.33 -5.50
N GLY A 113 11.30 -2.61 -5.48
CA GLY A 113 12.24 -3.72 -5.48
C GLY A 113 12.36 -4.36 -6.87
N GLU A 114 13.16 -5.39 -7.01
CA GLU A 114 13.40 -6.06 -8.28
C GLU A 114 12.12 -6.53 -9.00
N ASN A 115 11.16 -7.07 -8.27
CA ASN A 115 9.91 -7.61 -8.79
C ASN A 115 8.66 -7.13 -8.01
N THR A 116 8.84 -6.31 -6.97
CA THR A 116 7.80 -5.99 -6.01
C THR A 116 7.78 -4.50 -5.69
N LEU A 117 6.59 -3.91 -5.67
CA LEU A 117 6.35 -2.58 -5.13
C LEU A 117 5.86 -2.70 -3.68
N PHE A 118 6.56 -2.07 -2.76
CA PHE A 118 6.27 -2.11 -1.32
C PHE A 118 5.57 -0.84 -0.87
N GLY A 119 4.26 -0.88 -0.64
CA GLY A 119 3.51 0.22 -0.05
C GLY A 119 3.94 0.46 1.40
N ARG A 120 4.30 1.71 1.74
CA ARG A 120 4.88 2.01 3.06
C ARG A 120 4.06 2.98 3.89
N ASN A 121 3.93 4.21 3.48
CA ASN A 121 3.27 5.25 4.25
C ASN A 121 2.24 5.99 3.39
N TRP A 122 1.14 6.37 4.01
CA TRP A 122 0.12 7.23 3.45
C TRP A 122 -0.15 8.40 4.38
N GLY A 123 -0.47 9.55 3.80
CA GLY A 123 -0.98 10.68 4.55
C GLY A 123 -1.74 11.67 3.68
N CYS A 124 -2.57 12.50 4.32
CA CYS A 124 -3.33 13.54 3.65
C CYS A 124 -3.66 14.67 4.62
N ILE A 125 -3.84 15.87 4.10
CA ILE A 125 -4.33 17.06 4.83
C ILE A 125 -5.76 17.43 4.41
N GLU A 126 -6.29 16.81 3.36
CA GLU A 126 -7.68 16.93 2.94
C GLU A 126 -8.29 15.54 2.77
N ASP A 127 -9.53 15.36 3.25
CA ASP A 127 -10.25 14.10 3.10
C ASP A 127 -11.14 14.14 1.85
N HIS A 128 -10.80 13.29 0.88
CA HIS A 128 -11.55 13.12 -0.35
C HIS A 128 -11.94 11.66 -0.52
N ARG A 129 -13.19 11.44 -0.91
CA ARG A 129 -13.74 10.10 -1.08
C ARG A 129 -12.89 9.28 -2.06
N PHE A 130 -12.50 8.08 -1.62
CA PHE A 130 -11.68 7.13 -2.39
C PHE A 130 -10.25 7.57 -2.74
N LEU A 131 -9.80 8.77 -2.39
CA LEU A 131 -8.45 9.24 -2.70
C LEU A 131 -7.38 8.32 -2.09
N HIS A 132 -7.59 7.86 -0.86
CA HIS A 132 -6.72 6.84 -0.24
C HIS A 132 -6.60 5.58 -1.11
N PHE A 133 -7.72 5.08 -1.64
CA PHE A 133 -7.69 3.87 -2.47
C PHE A 133 -7.02 4.12 -3.82
N GLU A 134 -7.25 5.30 -4.39
CA GLU A 134 -6.61 5.68 -5.65
C GLU A 134 -5.08 5.71 -5.48
N LEU A 135 -4.56 6.42 -4.48
CA LEU A 135 -3.12 6.57 -4.34
C LEU A 135 -2.43 5.30 -3.83
N CYS A 136 -3.02 4.62 -2.84
CA CYS A 136 -2.36 3.48 -2.20
C CYS A 136 -2.52 2.15 -2.95
N TYR A 137 -3.57 2.00 -3.76
CA TYR A 137 -3.86 0.72 -4.41
C TYR A 137 -3.89 0.81 -5.92
N TYR A 138 -4.69 1.70 -6.49
CA TYR A 138 -4.88 1.72 -7.93
C TYR A 138 -3.67 2.26 -8.68
N GLN A 139 -3.09 3.36 -8.23
CA GLN A 139 -1.87 3.92 -8.80
C GLN A 139 -0.67 2.99 -8.61
N ALA A 140 -0.62 2.24 -7.51
CA ALA A 140 0.43 1.24 -7.27
C ALA A 140 0.32 0.07 -8.26
N ILE A 141 -0.91 -0.40 -8.56
CA ILE A 141 -1.16 -1.43 -9.59
C ILE A 141 -0.80 -0.89 -10.97
N ASP A 142 -1.24 0.33 -11.30
CA ASP A 142 -0.92 0.96 -12.59
C ASP A 142 0.59 1.03 -12.81
N PHE A 143 1.34 1.48 -11.79
CA PHE A 143 2.79 1.54 -11.83
C PHE A 143 3.42 0.14 -11.98
N ALA A 144 2.93 -0.84 -11.24
CA ALA A 144 3.45 -2.20 -11.31
C ALA A 144 3.25 -2.83 -12.70
N ILE A 145 2.09 -2.66 -13.31
CA ILE A 145 1.81 -3.13 -14.68
C ILE A 145 2.74 -2.43 -15.67
N ALA A 146 2.83 -1.10 -15.62
CA ALA A 146 3.62 -0.30 -16.54
C ALA A 146 5.13 -0.63 -16.50
N ASN A 147 5.63 -1.05 -15.31
CA ASN A 147 7.05 -1.38 -15.09
C ASN A 147 7.33 -2.88 -15.02
N GLY A 148 6.35 -3.74 -15.32
CA GLY A 148 6.53 -5.20 -15.35
C GLY A 148 6.79 -5.83 -13.98
N LEU A 149 6.43 -5.16 -12.88
CA LEU A 149 6.54 -5.71 -11.54
C LEU A 149 5.52 -6.83 -11.33
N LYS A 150 5.90 -7.82 -10.54
CA LYS A 150 5.09 -9.03 -10.31
C LYS A 150 4.12 -8.88 -9.15
N THR A 151 4.48 -8.05 -8.16
CA THR A 151 3.75 -7.99 -6.89
C THR A 151 3.61 -6.54 -6.41
N VAL A 152 2.46 -6.21 -5.80
CA VAL A 152 2.31 -5.00 -4.98
C VAL A 152 1.93 -5.43 -3.56
N GLU A 153 2.74 -5.07 -2.58
CA GLU A 153 2.47 -5.31 -1.16
C GLU A 153 1.77 -4.11 -0.54
N ALA A 154 0.60 -4.33 0.06
CA ALA A 154 -0.20 -3.26 0.66
C ALA A 154 -0.30 -3.38 2.20
N GLY A 155 0.52 -4.23 2.83
CA GLY A 155 0.55 -4.46 4.28
C GLY A 155 -0.62 -5.30 4.81
N ALA A 156 -0.65 -5.51 6.14
CA ALA A 156 -1.52 -6.49 6.80
C ALA A 156 -2.98 -6.03 6.98
N GLN A 157 -3.23 -4.75 7.21
CA GLN A 157 -4.55 -4.29 7.64
C GLN A 157 -5.50 -4.03 6.47
N GLY A 158 -6.78 -4.42 6.64
CA GLY A 158 -7.90 -3.95 5.84
C GLY A 158 -8.42 -4.95 4.80
N SER A 159 -9.47 -5.68 5.16
CA SER A 159 -10.22 -6.59 4.26
C SER A 159 -10.78 -5.90 3.00
N HIS A 160 -10.92 -4.57 3.03
CA HIS A 160 -11.33 -3.79 1.85
C HIS A 160 -10.38 -3.92 0.65
N LYS A 161 -9.13 -4.36 0.87
CA LYS A 161 -8.13 -4.62 -0.18
C LYS A 161 -8.54 -5.78 -1.09
N VAL A 162 -9.20 -6.79 -0.54
CA VAL A 162 -9.68 -7.96 -1.32
C VAL A 162 -10.59 -7.53 -2.46
N ALA A 163 -11.52 -6.62 -2.19
CA ALA A 163 -12.41 -6.10 -3.24
C ALA A 163 -11.68 -5.38 -4.39
N ARG A 164 -10.39 -5.07 -4.23
CA ARG A 164 -9.52 -4.36 -5.17
C ARG A 164 -8.45 -5.26 -5.80
N GLY A 165 -8.59 -6.58 -5.62
CA GLY A 165 -7.68 -7.56 -6.22
C GLY A 165 -6.44 -7.88 -5.42
N TYR A 166 -6.30 -7.37 -4.18
CA TYR A 166 -5.25 -7.78 -3.27
C TYR A 166 -5.70 -9.00 -2.47
N LEU A 167 -5.06 -10.12 -2.68
CA LEU A 167 -5.39 -11.37 -1.99
C LEU A 167 -4.50 -11.59 -0.76
N PRO A 168 -4.95 -12.37 0.22
CA PRO A 168 -4.14 -12.68 1.38
C PRO A 168 -2.92 -13.49 0.99
N CYS A 169 -1.80 -13.20 1.63
CA CYS A 169 -0.53 -13.91 1.49
C CYS A 169 0.05 -14.17 2.87
N ALA A 170 0.43 -15.40 3.15
CA ALA A 170 1.07 -15.76 4.42
C ALA A 170 2.43 -15.08 4.55
N THR A 171 2.67 -14.46 5.69
CA THR A 171 3.96 -13.86 6.05
C THR A 171 4.52 -14.51 7.31
N TYR A 172 5.85 -14.54 7.41
CA TYR A 172 6.54 -15.24 8.47
C TYR A 172 7.54 -14.33 9.16
N SER A 173 7.62 -14.43 10.49
CA SER A 173 8.68 -13.82 11.28
C SER A 173 9.29 -14.86 12.22
N ALA A 174 10.58 -14.71 12.53
CA ALA A 174 11.29 -15.55 13.49
C ALA A 174 11.71 -14.70 14.69
N HIS A 175 11.45 -15.21 15.89
CA HIS A 175 11.76 -14.52 17.14
C HIS A 175 12.57 -15.43 18.05
N TRP A 176 13.65 -14.90 18.61
CA TRP A 176 14.39 -15.56 19.66
C TRP A 176 13.97 -14.99 21.02
N ILE A 177 13.65 -15.88 21.97
CA ILE A 177 13.21 -15.52 23.32
C ILE A 177 14.12 -16.26 24.32
N GLU A 178 14.84 -15.52 25.12
CA GLU A 178 15.84 -16.06 26.07
C GLU A 178 15.19 -16.85 27.20
N ASN A 179 14.11 -16.32 27.78
CA ASN A 179 13.42 -16.97 28.89
C ASN A 179 12.63 -18.19 28.43
N ASP A 180 12.98 -19.38 28.93
CA ASP A 180 12.37 -20.65 28.51
C ASP A 180 10.86 -20.70 28.77
N GLY A 181 10.41 -20.31 29.97
CA GLY A 181 8.98 -20.34 30.30
C GLY A 181 8.14 -19.39 29.43
N PHE A 182 8.69 -18.22 29.10
CA PHE A 182 8.03 -17.28 28.20
C PHE A 182 8.05 -17.78 26.77
N ARG A 183 9.16 -18.36 26.30
CA ARG A 183 9.27 -18.99 24.99
C ARG A 183 8.23 -20.10 24.79
N ASP A 184 8.08 -20.99 25.81
CA ASP A 184 7.10 -22.09 25.75
C ASP A 184 5.65 -21.58 25.69
N ALA A 185 5.34 -20.50 26.43
CA ALA A 185 4.02 -19.88 26.39
C ALA A 185 3.74 -19.24 25.01
N ILE A 186 4.71 -18.51 24.46
CA ILE A 186 4.59 -17.91 23.12
C ILE A 186 4.49 -18.99 22.03
N SER A 187 5.27 -20.07 22.13
CA SER A 187 5.21 -21.17 21.14
C SER A 187 3.82 -21.78 21.06
N LYS A 188 3.19 -22.06 22.21
CA LYS A 188 1.81 -22.59 22.23
C LYS A 188 0.80 -21.61 21.61
N PHE A 189 0.93 -20.33 21.94
CA PHE A 189 0.07 -19.28 21.37
C PHE A 189 0.22 -19.19 19.84
N VAL A 190 1.46 -19.21 19.34
CA VAL A 190 1.77 -19.11 17.90
C VAL A 190 1.26 -20.33 17.13
N ASP A 191 1.29 -21.53 17.71
CA ASP A 191 0.75 -22.75 17.10
C ASP A 191 -0.79 -22.66 16.91
N GLU A 192 -1.49 -22.09 17.90
CA GLU A 192 -2.92 -21.84 17.80
C GLU A 192 -3.23 -20.72 16.79
N GLU A 193 -2.52 -19.59 16.88
CA GLU A 193 -2.67 -18.43 15.97
C GLU A 193 -2.48 -18.85 14.51
N LYS A 194 -1.46 -19.66 14.22
CA LYS A 194 -1.19 -20.18 12.87
C LYS A 194 -2.43 -20.84 12.26
N THR A 195 -3.12 -21.67 13.02
CA THR A 195 -4.34 -22.36 12.55
C THR A 195 -5.46 -21.39 12.21
N TYR A 196 -5.60 -20.30 12.97
CA TYR A 196 -6.58 -19.24 12.68
C TYR A 196 -6.22 -18.46 11.42
N VAL A 197 -4.95 -18.08 11.27
CA VAL A 197 -4.47 -17.35 10.08
C VAL A 197 -4.66 -18.20 8.81
N GLU A 198 -4.31 -19.47 8.83
CA GLU A 198 -4.51 -20.38 7.69
C GLU A 198 -5.99 -20.48 7.27
N ARG A 199 -6.90 -20.63 8.24
CA ARG A 199 -8.34 -20.65 7.96
C ARG A 199 -8.89 -19.33 7.42
N ASP A 200 -8.38 -18.21 7.93
CA ASP A 200 -8.79 -16.88 7.46
C ASP A 200 -8.33 -16.64 6.02
N ILE A 201 -7.12 -17.05 5.67
CA ILE A 201 -6.60 -17.01 4.29
C ILE A 201 -7.50 -17.84 3.37
N ASP A 202 -7.75 -19.09 3.71
CA ASP A 202 -8.60 -20.00 2.92
C ASP A 202 -10.01 -19.42 2.72
N TYR A 203 -10.59 -18.86 3.78
CA TYR A 203 -11.91 -18.23 3.70
C TYR A 203 -11.94 -17.04 2.75
N ILE A 204 -10.93 -16.16 2.82
CA ILE A 204 -10.85 -14.96 1.98
C ILE A 204 -10.61 -15.34 0.51
N GLU A 205 -9.76 -16.34 0.24
CA GLU A 205 -9.49 -16.83 -1.12
C GLU A 205 -10.76 -17.38 -1.79
N GLN A 206 -11.62 -18.10 -1.05
CA GLN A 206 -12.92 -18.59 -1.55
C GLN A 206 -13.89 -17.45 -1.92
N HIS A 207 -13.63 -16.23 -1.43
CA HIS A 207 -14.43 -15.02 -1.69
C HIS A 207 -13.66 -14.01 -2.55
N SER A 208 -12.70 -14.50 -3.33
CA SER A 208 -11.89 -13.70 -4.26
C SER A 208 -12.76 -12.81 -5.19
N PRO A 209 -12.26 -11.65 -5.61
CA PRO A 209 -12.95 -10.76 -6.55
C PRO A 209 -12.82 -11.21 -8.01
N PHE A 210 -11.99 -12.20 -8.29
CA PHE A 210 -11.75 -12.76 -9.64
C PHE A 210 -12.74 -13.83 -10.02
#